data_e4ca7e0b443065f2120815467d34f3ca
#
_entry.id   e4ca7e0b443065f2120815467d34f3ca
#
_cell.length_a   1.000
_cell.length_b   1.000
_cell.length_c   1.000
_cell.angle_alpha   90.00
_cell.angle_beta   90.00
_cell.angle_gamma   90.00
#
_symmetry.space_group_name_H-M   'P 1'
#
loop_
_entity.id
_entity.type
_entity.pdbx_description
1 polymer ?
#
loop_
_entity_poly.entity_id
_entity_poly.type
_entity_poly.pdbx_seq_one_letter_code
_entity_poly.pdbx_strand_id
1 'polypeptide(L)' 'RKILLTLIEKFGGGPVGLQSLAAAAFEEEDTILDIYEPYLMQCGFIERTPKGRVASRLAYEHLRLKQDRQHNLI' A
#
# COMPACT_ATOMS: atom_id res chain seq x y z
N ARG A 1 1.68 0.73 -6.67
CA ARG A 1 0.47 1.52 -6.58
C ARG A 1 -0.76 0.69 -6.21
N LYS A 2 -0.95 -0.40 -6.93
CA LYS A 2 -2.04 -1.33 -6.66
C LYS A 2 -1.98 -1.90 -5.25
N ILE A 3 -0.79 -2.26 -4.79
CA ILE A 3 -0.61 -2.81 -3.45
C ILE A 3 -0.97 -1.76 -2.40
N LEU A 4 -0.50 -0.54 -2.58
CA LEU A 4 -0.75 0.53 -1.62
C LEU A 4 -2.23 0.88 -1.55
N LEU A 5 -2.90 0.97 -2.70
CA LEU A 5 -4.33 1.23 -2.75
C LEU A 5 -5.13 0.13 -2.09
N THR A 6 -4.76 -1.13 -2.35
CA THR A 6 -5.43 -2.28 -1.73
C THR A 6 -5.29 -2.23 -0.22
N LEU A 7 -4.09 -1.94 0.26
CA LEU A 7 -3.83 -1.85 1.69
C LEU A 7 -4.71 -0.78 2.35
N ILE A 8 -4.82 0.37 1.72
CA ILE A 8 -5.59 1.47 2.28
C ILE A 8 -7.08 1.25 2.13
N GLU A 9 -7.55 0.89 0.95
CA GLU A 9 -8.98 0.82 0.67
C GLU A 9 -9.65 -0.41 1.27
N LYS A 10 -8.98 -1.55 1.24
CA LYS A 10 -9.57 -2.80 1.70
C LYS A 10 -9.26 -3.13 3.15
N PHE A 11 -8.18 -2.61 3.68
CA PHE A 11 -7.74 -2.93 5.04
C PHE A 11 -7.59 -1.70 5.93
N GLY A 12 -8.03 -0.55 5.46
CA GLY A 12 -7.95 0.67 6.26
C GLY A 12 -6.54 1.10 6.61
N GLY A 13 -5.56 0.69 5.82
CA GLY A 13 -4.17 1.02 6.09
C GLY A 13 -3.42 -0.02 6.90
N GLY A 14 -4.08 -1.12 7.24
CA GLY A 14 -3.47 -2.19 8.02
C GLY A 14 -3.60 -2.01 9.51
N PRO A 15 -2.95 -2.86 10.31
CA PRO A 15 -1.98 -3.88 9.86
C PRO A 15 -2.64 -5.07 9.19
N VAL A 16 -1.99 -5.60 8.16
CA VAL A 16 -2.48 -6.75 7.44
C VAL A 16 -1.30 -7.66 7.08
N GLY A 17 -1.50 -8.97 7.20
CA GLY A 17 -0.46 -9.93 6.86
C GLY A 17 -0.26 -10.04 5.36
N LEU A 18 0.90 -10.58 4.98
CA LEU A 18 1.27 -10.72 3.58
C LEU A 18 0.26 -11.55 2.79
N GLN A 19 -0.19 -12.66 3.37
CA GLN A 19 -1.11 -13.56 2.68
C GLN A 19 -2.44 -12.87 2.35
N SER A 20 -2.99 -12.14 3.30
CA SER A 20 -4.26 -11.43 3.09
C SER A 20 -4.11 -10.32 2.07
N LEU A 21 -3.01 -9.59 2.14
CA LEU A 21 -2.73 -8.51 1.20
C LEU A 21 -2.57 -9.05 -0.21
N ALA A 22 -1.83 -10.15 -0.37
CA ALA A 22 -1.59 -10.77 -1.67
C ALA A 22 -2.90 -11.24 -2.28
N ALA A 23 -3.75 -11.89 -1.49
CA ALA A 23 -5.05 -12.36 -1.98
C ALA A 23 -5.93 -11.21 -2.45
N ALA A 24 -6.00 -10.15 -1.67
CA ALA A 24 -6.84 -8.99 -2.01
C ALA A 24 -6.32 -8.23 -3.23
N ALA A 25 -5.01 -8.22 -3.43
CA ALA A 25 -4.39 -7.51 -4.55
C ALA A 25 -4.24 -8.38 -5.80
N PHE A 26 -4.61 -9.65 -5.72
CA PHE A 26 -4.45 -10.61 -6.82
C PHE A 26 -2.99 -10.72 -7.25
N GLU A 27 -2.09 -10.79 -6.27
CA GLU A 27 -0.66 -10.94 -6.50
C GLU A 27 -0.13 -12.13 -5.72
N GLU A 28 1.02 -12.64 -6.16
CA GLU A 28 1.71 -13.68 -5.43
C GLU A 28 2.49 -13.06 -4.28
N GLU A 29 2.59 -13.80 -3.18
CA GLU A 29 3.31 -13.31 -1.99
C GLU A 29 4.76 -12.98 -2.30
N ASP A 30 5.43 -13.85 -3.07
CA ASP A 30 6.84 -13.63 -3.43
C ASP A 30 7.02 -12.36 -4.25
N THR A 31 6.07 -12.06 -5.13
CA THR A 31 6.14 -10.84 -5.94
C THR A 31 6.05 -9.60 -5.05
N ILE A 32 5.17 -9.64 -4.06
CA ILE A 32 5.06 -8.52 -3.12
C ILE A 32 6.34 -8.35 -2.33
N LEU A 33 6.86 -9.46 -1.78
CA LEU A 33 8.08 -9.42 -0.95
C LEU A 33 9.31 -8.95 -1.71
N ASP A 34 9.45 -9.42 -2.95
CA ASP A 34 10.69 -9.22 -3.68
C ASP A 34 10.70 -7.96 -4.55
N ILE A 35 9.52 -7.51 -4.97
CA ILE A 35 9.43 -6.42 -5.93
C ILE A 35 8.72 -5.19 -5.35
N TYR A 36 7.51 -5.37 -4.86
CA TYR A 36 6.70 -4.22 -4.45
C TYR A 36 7.06 -3.65 -3.09
N GLU A 37 7.23 -4.51 -2.08
CA GLU A 37 7.55 -4.03 -0.74
C GLU A 37 8.88 -3.28 -0.66
N PRO A 38 9.97 -3.79 -1.25
CA PRO A 38 11.23 -3.06 -1.20
C PRO A 38 11.11 -1.64 -1.75
N TYR A 39 10.41 -1.50 -2.86
CA TYR A 39 10.20 -0.19 -3.47
C TYR A 39 9.34 0.71 -2.58
N LEU A 40 8.21 0.19 -2.09
CA LEU A 40 7.30 0.98 -1.26
C LEU A 40 7.89 1.36 0.08
N MET A 41 8.70 0.46 0.66
CA MET A 41 9.40 0.76 1.90
C MET A 41 10.47 1.82 1.69
N GLN A 42 11.16 1.77 0.56
CA GLN A 42 12.17 2.78 0.22
C GLN A 42 11.53 4.15 0.04
N CYS A 43 10.33 4.20 -0.51
CA CYS A 43 9.58 5.44 -0.65
C CYS A 43 8.99 5.93 0.67
N GLY A 44 9.01 5.09 1.70
CA GLY A 44 8.44 5.44 2.99
C GLY A 44 6.92 5.28 3.05
N PHE A 45 6.32 4.54 2.12
CA PHE A 45 4.87 4.39 2.05
C PHE A 45 4.33 3.23 2.86
N ILE A 46 5.15 2.22 3.09
CA ILE A 46 4.75 1.02 3.84
C ILE A 46 5.77 0.75 4.94
N GLU A 47 5.28 0.30 6.10
CA GLU A 47 6.13 -0.14 7.19
C GLU A 47 5.71 -1.54 7.62
N ARG A 48 6.68 -2.33 8.06
CA ARG A 48 6.42 -3.65 8.64
C ARG A 48 6.32 -3.52 10.15
N THR A 49 5.29 -4.13 10.71
CA THR A 49 5.11 -4.22 12.15
C THR A 49 4.96 -5.67 12.54
N PRO A 50 5.06 -6.01 13.84
CA PRO A 50 4.81 -7.37 14.28
C PRO A 50 3.43 -7.89 13.91
N LYS A 51 2.47 -7.01 13.69
CA LYS A 51 1.10 -7.38 13.33
C LYS A 51 0.85 -7.42 11.84
N GLY A 52 1.79 -6.96 11.03
CA GLY A 52 1.65 -6.95 9.58
C GLY A 52 2.11 -5.66 8.95
N ARG A 53 1.71 -5.45 7.70
CA ARG A 53 2.09 -4.26 6.93
C ARG A 53 1.09 -3.15 7.18
N VAL A 54 1.61 -1.93 7.34
CA VAL A 54 0.77 -0.74 7.53
C VAL A 54 1.18 0.33 6.52
N ALA A 55 0.19 1.12 6.09
CA ALA A 55 0.45 2.28 5.25
C ALA A 55 0.91 3.43 6.15
N SER A 56 1.92 4.15 5.70
CA SER A 56 2.42 5.29 6.45
C SER A 56 1.59 6.54 6.17
N ARG A 57 1.82 7.56 6.99
CA ARG A 57 1.20 8.86 6.77
C ARG A 57 1.57 9.43 5.39
N LEU A 58 2.81 9.21 4.98
CA LEU A 58 3.30 9.68 3.68
C LEU A 58 2.52 9.06 2.54
N ALA A 59 2.12 7.79 2.68
CA ALA A 59 1.31 7.12 1.67
C ALA A 59 -0.05 7.79 1.51
N TYR A 60 -0.70 8.13 2.60
CA TYR A 60 -1.99 8.81 2.55
C TYR A 60 -1.86 10.18 1.88
N GLU A 61 -0.83 10.92 2.23
CA GLU A 61 -0.59 12.24 1.63
C GLU A 61 -0.35 12.13 0.13
N HIS A 62 0.43 11.14 -0.27
CA HIS A 62 0.73 10.92 -1.68
C HIS A 62 -0.53 10.62 -2.50
N LEU A 63 -1.37 9.74 -2.01
CA LEU A 63 -2.60 9.37 -2.70
C LEU A 63 -3.62 10.51 -2.70
N ARG A 64 -3.68 11.26 -1.62
CA ARG A 64 -4.56 12.41 -1.53
C ARG A 64 -4.21 13.46 -2.57
N LEU A 65 -2.93 13.75 -2.75
CA LEU A 65 -2.49 14.71 -3.75
C LEU A 65 -2.86 14.27 -5.16
N LYS A 66 -2.76 12.98 -5.44
CA LYS A 66 -3.15 12.46 -6.74
C LYS A 66 -4.65 12.58 -6.98
N GLN A 67 -5.44 12.31 -5.97
CA GLN A 67 -6.89 12.46 -6.07
C GLN A 67 -7.28 13.91 -6.30
N ASP A 68 -6.64 14.83 -5.60
CA ASP A 68 -6.90 16.26 -5.77
C ASP A 68 -6.56 16.72 -7.18
N ARG A 69 -5.45 16.22 -7.74
CA ARG A 69 -5.07 16.54 -9.11
C ARG A 69 -6.09 16.05 -10.12
N GLN A 70 -6.56 14.82 -9.95
CA GLN A 70 -7.58 14.26 -10.83
C GLN A 70 -8.87 15.06 -10.74
N HIS A 71 -9.22 15.48 -9.54
CA HIS A 71 -10.41 16.26 -9.31
C HIS A 71 -10.32 17.60 -10.01
N ASN A 72 -9.15 18.21 -9.96
CA ASN A 72 -8.93 19.53 -10.58
C ASN A 72 -8.91 19.49 -12.11
N LEU A 73 -8.68 18.33 -12.66
CA LEU A 73 -8.65 18.18 -14.13
C LEU A 73 -10.03 18.04 -14.74
N ILE A 74 -11.01 17.82 -13.91
CA ILE A 74 -12.39 17.69 -14.36
C ILE A 74 -13.05 19.06 -14.37
#